data_f4f1fe681e719e74e30a7c79ed9240a7
#
_entry.id   f4f1fe681e719e74e30a7c79ed9240a7
#
_cell.length_a   1.000
_cell.length_b   1.000
_cell.length_c   1.000
_cell.angle_alpha   90.00
_cell.angle_beta   90.00
_cell.angle_gamma   90.00
#
_symmetry.space_group_name_H-M   'P 1'
#
loop_
_entity.id
_entity.type
_entity.pdbx_description
1 polymer ?
#
loop_
_entity_poly.entity_id
_entity_poly.type
_entity_poly.pdbx_seq_one_letter_code
_entity_poly.pdbx_strand_id
1 'polypeptide(L)'
;AMHMLQHKPLQRKRMLLVDESPKIHNDRTWCFWEKEAGLFEPIACKQWDQLLFHSDTLSKALSIAPYRYKMIRGIDFYRYCMDALQKHPGVEFLQGKVEAIHSEKTGVQVDGKQYTATYVFNSIPPPNPVLSQKDVWLLQHFKGWMIETDRDVFNPAEATLMDFRMSQKHGTAFCYVLPISANRALVEYTLFTPTLLQPEEYDRELATYVRQHLNLTDYRIAESEFGIIPMTTYRFSKGENNVINIGTAGGQTKGSSGYTFYFIQQHSQKIVAQLLSGKHPRVANAPARFHFYDSVLLEVLRQNSLPGHEVFTTLFRKNKPQPVLAFLNNASSLPTEARIISTLPTLPFLRAALHQVF
;
A
#
# COMPACT_ATOMS: atom_id res chain seq x y z
N ALA A 1 0.75 15.21 -10.27
CA ALA A 1 1.12 15.64 -11.62
C ALA A 1 0.38 14.83 -12.68
N MET A 2 0.55 13.52 -12.82
CA MET A 2 -0.02 12.68 -13.88
C MET A 2 -1.53 12.87 -14.09
N HIS A 3 -2.34 12.87 -13.02
CA HIS A 3 -3.78 13.16 -13.13
C HIS A 3 -4.08 14.59 -13.60
N MET A 4 -3.23 15.58 -13.28
CA MET A 4 -3.39 16.95 -13.78
C MET A 4 -3.22 17.00 -15.30
N LEU A 5 -2.27 16.23 -15.84
CA LEU A 5 -2.01 16.18 -17.30
C LEU A 5 -3.15 15.54 -18.12
N GLN A 6 -4.11 14.88 -17.49
CA GLN A 6 -5.32 14.38 -18.18
C GLN A 6 -6.32 15.52 -18.52
N HIS A 7 -6.08 16.75 -18.03
CA HIS A 7 -7.03 17.86 -18.14
C HIS A 7 -6.38 19.11 -18.74
N LYS A 8 -6.80 19.52 -19.94
CA LYS A 8 -6.28 20.69 -20.67
C LYS A 8 -6.09 21.96 -19.82
N PRO A 9 -7.02 22.37 -18.92
CA PRO A 9 -6.81 23.56 -18.09
C PRO A 9 -5.63 23.44 -17.11
N LEU A 10 -5.31 22.23 -16.64
CA LEU A 10 -4.22 21.98 -15.70
C LEU A 10 -2.88 21.69 -16.39
N GLN A 11 -2.89 21.24 -17.65
CA GLN A 11 -1.67 21.08 -18.46
C GLN A 11 -0.89 22.39 -18.65
N ARG A 12 -1.59 23.54 -18.57
CA ARG A 12 -0.99 24.88 -18.72
C ARG A 12 -0.35 25.42 -17.44
N LYS A 13 -0.49 24.69 -16.33
CA LYS A 13 0.10 25.10 -15.05
C LYS A 13 1.59 24.72 -14.98
N ARG A 14 2.38 25.62 -14.41
CA ARG A 14 3.78 25.30 -14.11
C ARG A 14 3.83 24.35 -12.90
N MET A 15 4.64 23.32 -13.00
CA MET A 15 4.84 22.31 -11.97
C MET A 15 6.34 22.08 -11.76
N LEU A 16 6.80 22.21 -10.51
CA LEU A 16 8.13 21.78 -10.09
C LEU A 16 7.98 20.49 -9.29
N LEU A 17 8.65 19.43 -9.73
CA LEU A 17 8.77 18.18 -9.00
C LEU A 17 10.17 18.13 -8.38
N VAL A 18 10.22 17.92 -7.06
CA VAL A 18 11.47 17.84 -6.30
C VAL A 18 11.56 16.46 -5.68
N ASP A 19 12.68 15.78 -5.88
CA ASP A 19 13.00 14.50 -5.24
C ASP A 19 14.52 14.37 -5.10
N GLU A 20 14.99 13.84 -3.98
CA GLU A 20 16.43 13.60 -3.77
C GLU A 20 16.94 12.39 -4.55
N SER A 21 16.07 11.42 -4.83
CA SER A 21 16.39 10.21 -5.56
C SER A 21 16.24 10.39 -7.06
N PRO A 22 17.19 9.92 -7.88
CA PRO A 22 17.10 9.97 -9.35
C PRO A 22 16.05 9.01 -9.93
N LYS A 23 15.42 8.15 -9.12
CA LYS A 23 14.37 7.19 -9.52
C LYS A 23 14.79 6.22 -10.65
N ILE A 24 16.04 5.75 -10.61
CA ILE A 24 16.61 4.86 -11.62
C ILE A 24 16.65 3.38 -11.20
N HIS A 25 16.25 3.09 -9.97
CA HIS A 25 16.21 1.74 -9.41
C HIS A 25 14.79 1.23 -9.22
N ASN A 26 14.62 -0.10 -9.29
CA ASN A 26 13.37 -0.77 -8.91
C ASN A 26 13.36 -0.96 -7.39
N ASP A 27 12.99 0.10 -6.67
CA ASP A 27 13.07 0.15 -5.20
C ASP A 27 11.80 -0.36 -4.51
N ARG A 28 10.74 -0.68 -5.27
CA ARG A 28 9.46 -1.16 -4.76
C ARG A 28 8.58 -1.77 -5.82
N THR A 29 7.62 -2.57 -5.36
CA THR A 29 6.55 -3.13 -6.16
C THR A 29 5.21 -2.63 -5.66
N TRP A 30 4.37 -2.11 -6.56
CA TRP A 30 3.01 -1.69 -6.24
C TRP A 30 2.03 -2.80 -6.57
N CYS A 31 1.36 -3.35 -5.56
CA CYS A 31 0.28 -4.31 -5.74
C CYS A 31 -1.03 -3.72 -5.22
N PHE A 32 -2.10 -3.84 -6.01
CA PHE A 32 -3.42 -3.31 -5.66
C PHE A 32 -4.50 -3.99 -6.50
N TRP A 33 -5.75 -3.81 -6.12
CA TRP A 33 -6.90 -4.30 -6.91
C TRP A 33 -7.84 -3.15 -7.24
N GLU A 34 -8.37 -3.20 -8.45
CA GLU A 34 -9.41 -2.29 -8.93
C GLU A 34 -10.30 -2.98 -9.94
N LYS A 35 -11.48 -2.40 -10.23
CA LYS A 35 -12.45 -2.98 -11.17
C LYS A 35 -12.21 -2.46 -12.59
N GLU A 36 -11.90 -1.18 -12.70
CA GLU A 36 -11.75 -0.48 -13.96
C GLU A 36 -10.28 -0.27 -14.27
N ALA A 37 -9.99 -0.09 -15.56
CA ALA A 37 -8.66 0.30 -16.01
C ALA A 37 -8.33 1.73 -15.56
N GLY A 38 -7.23 1.88 -14.80
CA GLY A 38 -6.76 3.17 -14.32
C GLY A 38 -5.71 3.81 -15.23
N LEU A 39 -5.23 5.00 -14.83
CA LEU A 39 -4.19 5.76 -15.54
C LEU A 39 -2.89 4.96 -15.76
N PHE A 40 -2.61 4.03 -14.89
CA PHE A 40 -1.38 3.23 -14.90
C PHE A 40 -1.56 1.80 -15.44
N GLU A 41 -2.71 1.53 -16.07
CA GLU A 41 -2.97 0.25 -16.73
C GLU A 41 -1.87 -0.17 -17.73
N PRO A 42 -1.34 0.76 -18.57
CA PRO A 42 -0.33 0.39 -19.58
C PRO A 42 0.98 -0.16 -19.00
N ILE A 43 1.26 0.09 -17.72
CA ILE A 43 2.48 -0.35 -17.05
C ILE A 43 2.26 -1.43 -16.00
N ALA A 44 1.04 -1.97 -15.90
CA ALA A 44 0.78 -3.14 -15.10
C ALA A 44 1.50 -4.35 -15.70
N CYS A 45 2.63 -4.73 -15.12
CA CYS A 45 3.46 -5.81 -15.64
C CYS A 45 2.80 -7.19 -15.48
N LYS A 46 1.81 -7.28 -14.56
CA LYS A 46 1.00 -8.49 -14.36
C LYS A 46 -0.36 -8.14 -13.78
N GLN A 47 -1.36 -8.96 -14.12
CA GLN A 47 -2.71 -8.86 -13.60
C GLN A 47 -3.29 -10.26 -13.39
N TRP A 48 -4.04 -10.43 -12.29
CA TRP A 48 -4.70 -11.69 -11.93
C TRP A 48 -6.16 -11.44 -11.56
N ASP A 49 -7.04 -12.33 -11.95
CA ASP A 49 -8.44 -12.42 -11.50
C ASP A 49 -8.68 -13.63 -10.59
N GLN A 50 -7.65 -14.51 -10.45
CA GLN A 50 -7.60 -15.61 -9.52
C GLN A 50 -6.52 -15.36 -8.46
N LEU A 51 -6.92 -15.37 -7.19
CA LEU A 51 -6.02 -15.28 -6.06
C LEU A 51 -6.09 -16.56 -5.21
N LEU A 52 -4.97 -16.92 -4.61
CA LEU A 52 -4.89 -18.02 -3.65
C LEU A 52 -4.76 -17.46 -2.23
N PHE A 53 -5.42 -18.10 -1.30
CA PHE A 53 -5.29 -17.86 0.12
C PHE A 53 -4.99 -19.19 0.82
N HIS A 54 -3.96 -19.22 1.66
CA HIS A 54 -3.57 -20.41 2.40
C HIS A 54 -3.37 -20.12 3.89
N SER A 55 -3.80 -21.06 4.71
CA SER A 55 -3.47 -21.18 6.12
C SER A 55 -3.44 -22.65 6.49
N ASP A 56 -3.05 -23.01 7.71
CA ASP A 56 -3.03 -24.41 8.16
C ASP A 56 -4.40 -25.11 8.04
N THR A 57 -5.49 -24.35 8.09
CA THR A 57 -6.87 -24.89 8.08
C THR A 57 -7.69 -24.49 6.87
N LEU A 58 -7.10 -23.79 5.89
CA LEU A 58 -7.80 -23.33 4.69
C LEU A 58 -6.84 -23.16 3.53
N SER A 59 -7.11 -23.83 2.42
CA SER A 59 -6.55 -23.50 1.10
C SER A 59 -7.72 -23.20 0.17
N LYS A 60 -7.74 -21.98 -0.40
CA LYS A 60 -8.90 -21.51 -1.17
C LYS A 60 -8.45 -20.69 -2.37
N ALA A 61 -8.96 -21.06 -3.56
CA ALA A 61 -8.92 -20.20 -4.73
C ALA A 61 -10.04 -19.16 -4.65
N LEU A 62 -9.69 -17.90 -4.91
CA LEU A 62 -10.55 -16.74 -4.82
C LEU A 62 -10.71 -16.14 -6.22
N SER A 63 -11.84 -16.39 -6.87
CA SER A 63 -12.20 -15.64 -8.09
C SER A 63 -12.64 -14.24 -7.68
N ILE A 64 -11.89 -13.22 -8.07
CA ILE A 64 -12.10 -11.84 -7.64
C ILE A 64 -12.84 -10.96 -8.66
N ALA A 65 -13.17 -11.49 -9.85
CA ALA A 65 -13.90 -10.72 -10.85
C ALA A 65 -15.15 -10.03 -10.23
N PRO A 66 -15.44 -8.76 -10.58
CA PRO A 66 -14.83 -7.92 -11.62
C PRO A 66 -13.50 -7.22 -11.20
N TYR A 67 -12.98 -7.46 -10.02
CA TYR A 67 -11.66 -6.95 -9.63
C TYR A 67 -10.56 -7.68 -10.38
N ARG A 68 -9.45 -6.97 -10.59
CA ARG A 68 -8.16 -7.54 -10.98
C ARG A 68 -7.10 -7.11 -9.98
N TYR A 69 -6.30 -8.04 -9.52
CA TYR A 69 -5.12 -7.76 -8.73
C TYR A 69 -3.97 -7.43 -9.68
N LYS A 70 -3.37 -6.27 -9.53
CA LYS A 70 -2.42 -5.70 -10.48
C LYS A 70 -1.08 -5.47 -9.81
N MET A 71 -0.01 -5.63 -10.58
CA MET A 71 1.36 -5.42 -10.15
C MET A 71 2.04 -4.41 -11.07
N ILE A 72 2.67 -3.40 -10.49
CA ILE A 72 3.46 -2.37 -11.17
C ILE A 72 4.82 -2.31 -10.49
N ARG A 73 5.91 -2.44 -11.25
CA ARG A 73 7.25 -2.23 -10.73
C ARG A 73 7.53 -0.74 -10.56
N GLY A 74 8.24 -0.36 -9.51
CA GLY A 74 8.61 1.03 -9.24
C GLY A 74 9.33 1.68 -10.40
N ILE A 75 10.31 0.99 -11.00
CA ILE A 75 11.07 1.50 -12.14
C ILE A 75 10.19 1.81 -13.37
N ASP A 76 9.19 0.95 -13.66
CA ASP A 76 8.29 1.16 -14.79
C ASP A 76 7.35 2.34 -14.53
N PHE A 77 6.90 2.49 -13.27
CA PHE A 77 6.13 3.65 -12.84
C PHE A 77 6.93 4.95 -12.98
N TYR A 78 8.18 4.98 -12.55
CA TYR A 78 9.03 6.16 -12.65
C TYR A 78 9.28 6.55 -14.10
N ARG A 79 9.68 5.60 -14.95
CA ARG A 79 9.88 5.84 -16.39
C ARG A 79 8.63 6.38 -17.06
N TYR A 80 7.49 5.73 -16.87
CA TYR A 80 6.23 6.13 -17.44
C TYR A 80 5.84 7.56 -17.03
N CYS A 81 5.98 7.89 -15.75
CA CYS A 81 5.68 9.22 -15.24
C CYS A 81 6.65 10.27 -15.79
N MET A 82 7.97 9.99 -15.76
CA MET A 82 8.98 10.92 -16.25
C MET A 82 8.81 11.20 -17.75
N ASP A 83 8.63 10.15 -18.56
CA ASP A 83 8.42 10.26 -20.02
C ASP A 83 7.17 11.10 -20.37
N ALA A 84 6.10 10.94 -19.59
CA ALA A 84 4.88 11.72 -19.80
C ALA A 84 5.06 13.17 -19.36
N LEU A 85 5.69 13.42 -18.21
CA LEU A 85 5.84 14.75 -17.62
C LEU A 85 6.85 15.62 -18.39
N GLN A 86 7.96 15.05 -18.86
CA GLN A 86 9.00 15.76 -19.63
C GLN A 86 8.50 16.31 -20.98
N LYS A 87 7.43 15.75 -21.52
CA LYS A 87 6.79 16.24 -22.75
C LYS A 87 6.03 17.55 -22.54
N HIS A 88 5.83 17.99 -21.31
CA HIS A 88 5.10 19.21 -21.00
C HIS A 88 6.05 20.35 -20.64
N PRO A 89 6.07 21.45 -21.40
CA PRO A 89 7.05 22.55 -21.22
C PRO A 89 6.91 23.29 -19.88
N GLY A 90 5.77 23.14 -19.21
CA GLY A 90 5.52 23.73 -17.89
C GLY A 90 5.95 22.84 -16.71
N VAL A 91 6.55 21.67 -16.96
CA VAL A 91 6.99 20.73 -15.91
C VAL A 91 8.51 20.75 -15.81
N GLU A 92 9.01 21.01 -14.62
CA GLU A 92 10.43 21.00 -14.29
C GLU A 92 10.71 19.93 -13.23
N PHE A 93 11.85 19.23 -13.36
CA PHE A 93 12.37 18.30 -12.37
C PHE A 93 13.60 18.90 -11.72
N LEU A 94 13.61 18.88 -10.40
CA LEU A 94 14.74 19.27 -9.59
C LEU A 94 15.15 18.08 -8.72
N GLN A 95 16.31 17.52 -8.99
CA GLN A 95 16.93 16.58 -8.07
C GLN A 95 17.56 17.38 -6.93
N GLY A 96 17.09 17.18 -5.70
CA GLY A 96 17.59 17.89 -4.53
C GLY A 96 16.85 17.51 -3.27
N LYS A 97 17.45 17.78 -2.13
CA LYS A 97 16.89 17.50 -0.82
C LYS A 97 16.01 18.65 -0.36
N VAL A 98 14.76 18.37 -0.05
CA VAL A 98 13.87 19.33 0.62
C VAL A 98 14.30 19.45 2.08
N GLU A 99 14.78 20.63 2.47
CA GLU A 99 15.26 20.95 3.81
C GLU A 99 14.15 21.48 4.70
N ALA A 100 13.26 22.30 4.13
CA ALA A 100 12.13 22.89 4.83
C ALA A 100 10.93 23.12 3.91
N ILE A 101 9.74 23.08 4.52
CA ILE A 101 8.46 23.42 3.89
C ILE A 101 7.84 24.56 4.68
N HIS A 102 7.51 25.65 4.00
CA HIS A 102 7.01 26.88 4.62
C HIS A 102 5.51 27.06 4.28
N SER A 103 4.63 26.83 5.25
CA SER A 103 3.18 26.95 5.05
C SER A 103 2.73 28.41 4.87
N GLU A 104 3.33 29.35 5.60
CA GLU A 104 2.97 30.78 5.53
C GLU A 104 3.27 31.41 4.14
N LYS A 105 4.43 31.07 3.57
CA LYS A 105 4.86 31.58 2.27
C LYS A 105 4.56 30.66 1.10
N THR A 106 3.95 29.51 1.39
CA THR A 106 3.66 28.43 0.43
C THR A 106 4.87 28.11 -0.44
N GLY A 107 5.91 27.56 0.14
CA GLY A 107 7.15 27.28 -0.55
C GLY A 107 7.97 26.17 0.09
N VAL A 108 9.06 25.83 -0.57
CA VAL A 108 10.03 24.83 -0.12
C VAL A 108 11.44 25.37 -0.22
N GLN A 109 12.30 24.93 0.67
CA GLN A 109 13.74 25.14 0.58
C GLN A 109 14.39 23.85 0.09
N VAL A 110 15.20 23.96 -0.97
CA VAL A 110 15.91 22.84 -1.60
C VAL A 110 17.35 23.25 -1.82
N ASP A 111 18.29 22.55 -1.22
CA ASP A 111 19.73 22.82 -1.32
C ASP A 111 20.07 24.32 -1.12
N GLY A 112 19.50 24.91 -0.07
CA GLY A 112 19.69 26.34 0.29
C GLY A 112 18.89 27.35 -0.54
N LYS A 113 18.20 26.94 -1.62
CA LYS A 113 17.40 27.82 -2.46
C LYS A 113 15.92 27.74 -2.11
N GLN A 114 15.23 28.89 -2.13
CA GLN A 114 13.78 28.96 -1.88
C GLN A 114 13.00 28.94 -3.20
N TYR A 115 11.91 28.14 -3.21
CA TYR A 115 10.96 28.04 -4.29
C TYR A 115 9.56 28.30 -3.72
N THR A 116 8.77 29.14 -4.37
CA THR A 116 7.41 29.48 -3.98
C THR A 116 6.40 29.02 -5.03
N ALA A 117 5.23 28.64 -4.59
CA ALA A 117 4.17 28.16 -5.48
C ALA A 117 2.78 28.55 -4.94
N THR A 118 1.74 28.45 -5.78
CA THR A 118 0.36 28.59 -5.33
C THR A 118 -0.03 27.47 -4.37
N TYR A 119 0.43 26.25 -4.64
CA TYR A 119 0.23 25.06 -3.80
C TYR A 119 1.50 24.24 -3.73
N VAL A 120 1.75 23.66 -2.57
CA VAL A 120 2.79 22.65 -2.34
C VAL A 120 2.12 21.33 -1.99
N PHE A 121 2.42 20.27 -2.73
CA PHE A 121 1.96 18.91 -2.46
C PHE A 121 3.10 18.12 -1.82
N ASN A 122 3.03 17.94 -0.51
CA ASN A 122 4.09 17.31 0.28
C ASN A 122 3.82 15.82 0.47
N SER A 123 4.75 14.98 0.02
CA SER A 123 4.74 13.52 0.23
C SER A 123 5.78 13.04 1.26
N ILE A 124 6.55 13.95 1.87
CA ILE A 124 7.58 13.62 2.86
C ILE A 124 6.87 13.40 4.21
N PRO A 125 6.87 12.18 4.77
CA PRO A 125 6.24 11.93 6.06
C PRO A 125 7.01 12.62 7.19
N PRO A 126 6.33 13.00 8.28
CA PRO A 126 7.02 13.53 9.45
C PRO A 126 7.94 12.44 10.03
N PRO A 127 9.17 12.80 10.42
CA PRO A 127 10.16 11.81 10.86
C PRO A 127 9.75 11.09 12.16
N ASN A 128 9.07 11.79 13.07
CA ASN A 128 8.65 11.26 14.36
C ASN A 128 7.26 11.79 14.72
N PRO A 129 6.19 11.09 14.36
CA PRO A 129 4.84 11.49 14.76
C PRO A 129 4.67 11.36 16.28
N VAL A 130 4.06 12.37 16.89
CA VAL A 130 3.71 12.33 18.31
C VAL A 130 2.48 11.46 18.47
N LEU A 131 2.65 10.29 19.06
CA LEU A 131 1.58 9.33 19.29
C LEU A 131 0.85 9.62 20.60
N SER A 132 -0.46 9.50 20.60
CA SER A 132 -1.28 9.47 21.81
C SER A 132 -1.25 8.06 22.42
N GLN A 133 -1.70 7.92 23.67
CA GLN A 133 -1.78 6.61 24.33
C GLN A 133 -2.74 5.62 23.62
N LYS A 134 -3.72 6.14 22.88
CA LYS A 134 -4.68 5.34 22.11
C LYS A 134 -4.18 5.00 20.70
N ASP A 135 -3.10 5.62 20.24
CA ASP A 135 -2.58 5.31 18.92
C ASP A 135 -1.90 3.94 18.90
N VAL A 136 -2.28 3.14 17.93
CA VAL A 136 -1.58 1.91 17.59
C VAL A 136 -0.58 2.22 16.48
N TRP A 137 0.64 1.75 16.65
CA TRP A 137 1.68 1.85 15.64
C TRP A 137 2.33 0.48 15.47
N LEU A 138 1.98 -0.20 14.41
CA LEU A 138 2.62 -1.39 13.92
C LEU A 138 3.33 -1.08 12.61
N LEU A 139 4.21 -1.94 12.21
CA LEU A 139 4.89 -1.89 10.94
C LEU A 139 4.43 -3.10 10.11
N GLN A 140 4.01 -2.85 8.87
CA GLN A 140 4.09 -3.86 7.84
C GLN A 140 5.48 -3.74 7.25
N HIS A 141 6.29 -4.75 7.47
CA HIS A 141 7.61 -4.80 6.88
C HIS A 141 7.79 -6.13 6.15
N PHE A 142 8.57 -6.08 5.10
CA PHE A 142 8.68 -7.21 4.20
C PHE A 142 10.03 -7.26 3.51
N LYS A 143 10.40 -8.47 3.12
CA LYS A 143 11.49 -8.72 2.18
C LYS A 143 10.96 -9.60 1.05
N GLY A 144 11.24 -9.20 -0.19
CA GLY A 144 10.84 -9.90 -1.40
C GLY A 144 12.04 -10.35 -2.20
N TRP A 145 11.97 -11.56 -2.74
CA TRP A 145 12.92 -12.11 -3.71
C TRP A 145 12.23 -12.31 -5.05
N MET A 146 12.78 -11.73 -6.10
CA MET A 146 12.43 -12.11 -7.46
C MET A 146 13.16 -13.41 -7.78
N ILE A 147 12.44 -14.52 -7.73
CA ILE A 147 12.98 -15.85 -7.98
C ILE A 147 12.86 -16.19 -9.46
N GLU A 148 13.93 -16.74 -10.02
CA GLU A 148 13.99 -17.32 -11.36
C GLU A 148 14.45 -18.77 -11.30
N THR A 149 13.83 -19.62 -12.14
CA THR A 149 14.10 -21.05 -12.26
C THR A 149 14.35 -21.44 -13.73
N ASP A 150 15.14 -22.48 -13.97
CA ASP A 150 15.44 -22.96 -15.33
C ASP A 150 14.24 -23.69 -15.97
N ARG A 151 13.24 -24.09 -15.18
CA ARG A 151 12.05 -24.81 -15.63
C ARG A 151 10.79 -24.10 -15.15
N ASP A 152 9.67 -24.40 -15.78
CA ASP A 152 8.36 -23.89 -15.41
C ASP A 152 7.88 -24.51 -14.09
N VAL A 153 7.72 -23.70 -13.07
CA VAL A 153 7.31 -24.12 -11.70
C VAL A 153 6.15 -23.28 -11.15
N PHE A 154 5.89 -22.12 -11.71
CA PHE A 154 4.82 -21.23 -11.28
C PHE A 154 3.64 -21.26 -12.24
N ASN A 155 2.43 -21.11 -11.71
CA ASN A 155 1.25 -20.86 -12.53
C ASN A 155 1.07 -19.33 -12.70
N PRO A 156 1.32 -18.74 -13.88
CA PRO A 156 1.22 -17.31 -14.08
C PRO A 156 -0.23 -16.78 -14.13
N ALA A 157 -1.23 -17.66 -14.10
CA ALA A 157 -2.64 -17.29 -14.06
C ALA A 157 -3.17 -17.00 -12.63
N GLU A 158 -2.41 -17.35 -11.59
CA GLU A 158 -2.81 -17.27 -10.20
C GLU A 158 -1.76 -16.55 -9.37
N ALA A 159 -2.18 -15.74 -8.39
CA ALA A 159 -1.28 -15.13 -7.42
C ALA A 159 -1.68 -15.53 -6.00
N THR A 160 -0.73 -15.87 -5.16
CA THR A 160 -0.98 -16.07 -3.74
C THR A 160 -1.02 -14.72 -3.04
N LEU A 161 -2.22 -14.34 -2.56
CA LEU A 161 -2.44 -13.07 -1.85
C LEU A 161 -1.92 -13.12 -0.42
N MET A 162 -2.13 -14.24 0.28
CA MET A 162 -1.64 -14.48 1.64
C MET A 162 -1.48 -15.98 1.84
N ASP A 163 -0.28 -16.40 2.20
CA ASP A 163 0.01 -17.75 2.65
C ASP A 163 0.55 -17.72 4.08
N PHE A 164 -0.29 -18.10 5.04
CA PHE A 164 0.04 -18.16 6.45
C PHE A 164 0.65 -19.48 6.92
N ARG A 165 0.89 -20.44 6.03
CA ARG A 165 1.49 -21.75 6.33
C ARG A 165 2.98 -21.63 6.63
N MET A 166 3.34 -20.72 7.50
CA MET A 166 4.69 -20.44 7.92
C MET A 166 4.73 -20.06 9.40
N SER A 167 5.93 -19.97 9.97
CA SER A 167 6.11 -19.66 11.36
C SER A 167 5.51 -18.30 11.75
N GLN A 168 4.65 -18.32 12.76
CA GLN A 168 4.03 -17.12 13.34
C GLN A 168 4.77 -16.64 14.63
N LYS A 169 6.00 -17.10 14.87
CA LYS A 169 6.77 -16.83 16.10
C LYS A 169 7.09 -15.35 16.32
N HIS A 170 7.19 -14.57 15.23
CA HIS A 170 7.50 -13.15 15.28
C HIS A 170 6.25 -12.26 15.28
N GLY A 171 5.05 -12.84 15.18
CA GLY A 171 3.77 -12.14 15.04
C GLY A 171 3.02 -12.57 13.79
N THR A 172 2.10 -11.75 13.31
CA THR A 172 1.35 -12.05 12.10
C THR A 172 2.27 -12.03 10.89
N ALA A 173 2.51 -13.18 10.27
CA ALA A 173 3.42 -13.33 9.14
C ALA A 173 2.78 -14.14 8.01
N PHE A 174 3.05 -13.76 6.76
CA PHE A 174 2.57 -14.47 5.58
C PHE A 174 3.49 -14.21 4.38
N CYS A 175 3.37 -15.08 3.37
CA CYS A 175 4.04 -14.87 2.09
C CYS A 175 3.05 -14.51 0.98
N TYR A 176 3.46 -13.57 0.12
CA TYR A 176 2.94 -13.44 -1.23
C TYR A 176 3.73 -14.32 -2.18
N VAL A 177 3.07 -14.88 -3.21
CA VAL A 177 3.72 -15.46 -4.39
C VAL A 177 3.05 -14.88 -5.61
N LEU A 178 3.78 -14.07 -6.36
CA LEU A 178 3.27 -13.28 -7.47
C LEU A 178 3.99 -13.68 -8.77
N PRO A 179 3.51 -14.72 -9.48
CA PRO A 179 4.16 -15.21 -10.70
C PRO A 179 4.03 -14.22 -11.86
N ILE A 180 5.16 -13.77 -12.40
CA ILE A 180 5.22 -12.94 -13.62
C ILE A 180 5.16 -13.83 -14.85
N SER A 181 5.87 -14.96 -14.81
CA SER A 181 5.89 -16.01 -15.84
C SER A 181 5.88 -17.39 -15.17
N ALA A 182 5.93 -18.44 -15.97
CA ALA A 182 5.98 -19.81 -15.46
C ALA A 182 7.29 -20.15 -14.72
N ASN A 183 8.35 -19.37 -14.96
CA ASN A 183 9.68 -19.55 -14.34
C ASN A 183 10.18 -18.35 -13.55
N ARG A 184 9.33 -17.34 -13.31
CA ARG A 184 9.70 -16.12 -12.57
C ARG A 184 8.57 -15.62 -11.68
N ALA A 185 8.85 -15.42 -10.40
CA ALA A 185 7.88 -14.90 -9.42
C ALA A 185 8.54 -14.01 -8.36
N LEU A 186 7.81 -13.00 -7.90
CA LEU A 186 8.12 -12.33 -6.65
C LEU A 186 7.57 -13.18 -5.50
N VAL A 187 8.44 -13.57 -4.59
CA VAL A 187 8.09 -14.23 -3.32
C VAL A 187 8.44 -13.27 -2.19
N GLU A 188 7.44 -12.83 -1.44
CA GLU A 188 7.62 -11.80 -0.43
C GLU A 188 7.14 -12.28 0.94
N TYR A 189 8.04 -12.25 1.91
CA TYR A 189 7.75 -12.49 3.33
C TYR A 189 7.37 -11.18 4.00
N THR A 190 6.14 -11.10 4.52
CA THR A 190 5.54 -9.91 5.11
C THR A 190 5.13 -10.17 6.55
N LEU A 191 5.38 -9.20 7.42
CA LEU A 191 5.01 -9.25 8.84
C LEU A 191 4.26 -7.98 9.27
N PHE A 192 3.41 -8.16 10.29
CA PHE A 192 2.77 -7.07 11.03
C PHE A 192 3.24 -7.12 12.48
N THR A 193 4.26 -6.32 12.82
CA THR A 193 4.88 -6.31 14.15
C THR A 193 5.26 -4.89 14.58
N PRO A 194 5.49 -4.64 15.88
CA PRO A 194 5.93 -3.33 16.33
C PRO A 194 7.41 -3.03 16.01
N THR A 195 8.21 -4.04 15.72
CA THR A 195 9.67 -3.94 15.52
C THR A 195 10.12 -4.72 14.31
N LEU A 196 11.20 -4.30 13.69
CA LEU A 196 11.82 -5.00 12.57
C LEU A 196 12.57 -6.26 13.06
N LEU A 197 12.71 -7.24 12.17
CA LEU A 197 13.61 -8.38 12.36
C LEU A 197 15.04 -7.99 11.95
N GLN A 198 16.01 -8.85 12.32
CA GLN A 198 17.34 -8.76 11.73
C GLN A 198 17.29 -9.17 10.25
N PRO A 199 18.12 -8.57 9.37
CA PRO A 199 18.08 -8.86 7.93
C PRO A 199 18.16 -10.34 7.57
N GLU A 200 18.97 -11.11 8.31
CA GLU A 200 19.19 -12.54 8.08
C GLU A 200 17.97 -13.39 8.44
N GLU A 201 17.09 -12.87 9.30
CA GLU A 201 15.86 -13.57 9.68
C GLU A 201 14.85 -13.60 8.54
N TYR A 202 14.73 -12.49 7.78
CA TYR A 202 13.87 -12.46 6.59
C TYR A 202 14.37 -13.46 5.55
N ASP A 203 15.68 -13.50 5.28
CA ASP A 203 16.26 -14.41 4.29
C ASP A 203 16.05 -15.88 4.68
N ARG A 204 16.22 -16.19 5.96
CA ARG A 204 16.00 -17.55 6.49
C ARG A 204 14.54 -17.98 6.35
N GLU A 205 13.59 -17.10 6.68
CA GLU A 205 12.16 -17.42 6.57
C GLU A 205 11.74 -17.55 5.08
N LEU A 206 12.24 -16.68 4.18
CA LEU A 206 12.03 -16.79 2.74
C LEU A 206 12.59 -18.11 2.19
N ALA A 207 13.85 -18.45 2.50
CA ALA A 207 14.47 -19.69 2.05
C ALA A 207 13.71 -20.92 2.55
N THR A 208 13.23 -20.86 3.80
CA THR A 208 12.42 -21.94 4.38
C THR A 208 11.09 -22.08 3.65
N TYR A 209 10.39 -20.96 3.40
CA TYR A 209 9.12 -20.95 2.67
C TYR A 209 9.27 -21.49 1.23
N VAL A 210 10.27 -21.02 0.51
CA VAL A 210 10.56 -21.45 -0.86
C VAL A 210 10.82 -22.96 -0.93
N ARG A 211 11.59 -23.48 0.01
CA ARG A 211 11.88 -24.92 0.07
C ARG A 211 10.65 -25.74 0.47
N GLN A 212 9.91 -25.33 1.51
CA GLN A 212 8.87 -26.16 2.12
C GLN A 212 7.52 -26.08 1.40
N HIS A 213 7.17 -24.90 0.89
CA HIS A 213 5.85 -24.63 0.32
C HIS A 213 5.86 -24.50 -1.20
N LEU A 214 6.96 -24.06 -1.80
CA LEU A 214 7.12 -24.03 -3.26
C LEU A 214 7.89 -25.25 -3.78
N ASN A 215 8.50 -26.07 -2.90
CA ASN A 215 9.32 -27.25 -3.24
C ASN A 215 10.47 -26.92 -4.20
N LEU A 216 11.08 -25.73 -4.03
CA LEU A 216 12.18 -25.26 -4.86
C LEU A 216 13.50 -25.35 -4.07
N THR A 217 14.48 -26.03 -4.67
CA THR A 217 15.86 -26.12 -4.15
C THR A 217 16.87 -25.50 -5.10
N ASP A 218 16.48 -25.37 -6.38
CA ASP A 218 17.32 -24.84 -7.44
C ASP A 218 16.63 -23.61 -8.05
N TYR A 219 17.14 -22.43 -7.70
CA TYR A 219 16.63 -21.15 -8.13
C TYR A 219 17.70 -20.06 -8.00
N ARG A 220 17.53 -18.98 -8.74
CA ARG A 220 18.34 -17.76 -8.64
C ARG A 220 17.49 -16.61 -8.10
N ILE A 221 18.08 -15.82 -7.21
CA ILE A 221 17.48 -14.54 -6.76
C ILE A 221 17.98 -13.46 -7.71
N ALA A 222 17.11 -13.00 -8.61
CA ALA A 222 17.44 -12.00 -9.63
C ALA A 222 17.42 -10.56 -9.06
N GLU A 223 16.46 -10.27 -8.19
CA GLU A 223 16.28 -8.97 -7.53
C GLU A 223 15.82 -9.21 -6.09
N SER A 224 16.11 -8.26 -5.20
CA SER A 224 15.59 -8.28 -3.83
C SER A 224 15.03 -6.91 -3.49
N GLU A 225 13.89 -6.87 -2.81
CA GLU A 225 13.30 -5.64 -2.28
C GLU A 225 13.08 -5.74 -0.78
N PHE A 226 13.08 -4.59 -0.11
CA PHE A 226 12.75 -4.46 1.29
C PHE A 226 11.90 -3.21 1.49
N GLY A 227 10.86 -3.31 2.32
CA GLY A 227 10.01 -2.17 2.58
C GLY A 227 9.44 -2.15 3.99
N ILE A 228 9.10 -0.94 4.43
CA ILE A 228 8.45 -0.69 5.71
C ILE A 228 7.28 0.26 5.46
N ILE A 229 6.09 -0.15 5.87
CA ILE A 229 4.85 0.61 5.73
C ILE A 229 4.23 0.80 7.12
N PRO A 230 3.92 2.02 7.55
CA PRO A 230 3.26 2.22 8.84
C PRO A 230 1.83 1.67 8.80
N MET A 231 1.50 0.80 9.75
CA MET A 231 0.15 0.35 10.05
C MET A 231 -0.30 1.02 11.34
N THR A 232 -1.09 2.08 11.23
CA THR A 232 -1.31 2.96 12.37
C THR A 232 -2.70 3.57 12.40
N THR A 233 -3.16 3.85 13.61
CA THR A 233 -4.35 4.67 13.89
C THR A 233 -4.02 6.18 13.92
N TYR A 234 -2.74 6.54 13.85
CA TYR A 234 -2.30 7.93 13.84
C TYR A 234 -2.95 8.71 12.69
N ARG A 235 -3.48 9.87 13.01
CA ARG A 235 -4.13 10.76 12.04
C ARG A 235 -3.13 11.75 11.47
N PHE A 236 -2.59 11.42 10.32
CA PHE A 236 -1.69 12.32 9.59
C PHE A 236 -2.37 13.64 9.25
N SER A 237 -1.66 14.75 9.45
CA SER A 237 -2.12 16.08 9.05
C SER A 237 -2.40 16.13 7.54
N LYS A 238 -3.43 16.85 7.16
CA LYS A 238 -3.73 17.12 5.73
C LYS A 238 -2.94 18.29 5.16
N GLY A 239 -2.05 18.86 5.97
CA GLY A 239 -1.29 20.05 5.65
C GLY A 239 -1.93 21.32 6.20
N GLU A 240 -1.26 22.43 6.00
CA GLU A 240 -1.63 23.75 6.50
C GLU A 240 -1.58 24.78 5.37
N ASN A 241 -2.48 25.75 5.38
CA ASN A 241 -2.62 26.75 4.33
C ASN A 241 -2.69 26.11 2.93
N ASN A 242 -1.79 26.48 2.04
CA ASN A 242 -1.67 25.93 0.68
C ASN A 242 -0.63 24.80 0.57
N VAL A 243 -0.10 24.30 1.68
CA VAL A 243 0.67 23.05 1.73
C VAL A 243 -0.29 21.90 2.00
N ILE A 244 -0.37 20.96 1.08
CA ILE A 244 -1.27 19.80 1.13
C ILE A 244 -0.41 18.54 1.28
N ASN A 245 -0.59 17.79 2.35
CA ASN A 245 0.08 16.51 2.53
C ASN A 245 -0.64 15.44 1.70
N ILE A 246 0.16 14.67 0.93
CA ILE A 246 -0.30 13.61 0.04
C ILE A 246 0.44 12.30 0.34
N GLY A 247 0.03 11.21 -0.30
CA GLY A 247 0.65 9.91 -0.07
C GLY A 247 0.59 9.47 1.39
N THR A 248 1.60 8.77 1.86
CA THR A 248 1.70 8.34 3.27
C THR A 248 1.71 9.53 4.23
N ALA A 249 2.39 10.62 3.88
CA ALA A 249 2.40 11.85 4.68
C ALA A 249 1.01 12.47 4.86
N GLY A 250 0.13 12.29 3.88
CA GLY A 250 -1.28 12.71 3.93
C GLY A 250 -2.24 11.63 4.44
N GLY A 251 -1.73 10.50 4.96
CA GLY A 251 -2.53 9.40 5.50
C GLY A 251 -3.27 8.61 4.41
N GLN A 252 -2.67 8.44 3.24
CA GLN A 252 -3.25 7.64 2.15
C GLN A 252 -2.81 6.17 2.18
N THR A 253 -2.19 5.73 3.25
CA THR A 253 -1.93 4.32 3.54
C THR A 253 -3.06 3.77 4.40
N LYS A 254 -3.65 2.64 4.00
CA LYS A 254 -4.68 2.00 4.81
C LYS A 254 -4.06 1.39 6.06
N GLY A 255 -4.50 1.87 7.22
CA GLY A 255 -3.91 1.50 8.50
C GLY A 255 -3.91 -0.01 8.79
N SER A 256 -4.93 -0.74 8.36
CA SER A 256 -5.11 -2.17 8.66
C SER A 256 -4.49 -3.14 7.64
N SER A 257 -3.96 -2.66 6.52
CA SER A 257 -3.47 -3.53 5.44
C SER A 257 -2.24 -3.00 4.69
N GLY A 258 -1.78 -1.77 4.97
CA GLY A 258 -0.65 -1.16 4.28
C GLY A 258 -0.89 -0.78 2.81
N TYR A 259 -2.03 -1.15 2.22
CA TYR A 259 -2.33 -0.79 0.83
C TYR A 259 -2.38 0.72 0.67
N THR A 260 -1.64 1.23 -0.31
CA THR A 260 -1.38 2.67 -0.47
C THR A 260 -1.70 3.17 -1.87
N PHE A 261 -1.31 2.44 -2.93
CA PHE A 261 -1.39 2.90 -4.31
C PHE A 261 -2.81 3.30 -4.73
N TYR A 262 -3.80 2.44 -4.48
CA TYR A 262 -5.20 2.71 -4.79
C TYR A 262 -5.70 4.00 -4.11
N PHE A 263 -5.40 4.17 -2.82
CA PHE A 263 -5.82 5.35 -2.07
C PHE A 263 -5.15 6.63 -2.55
N ILE A 264 -3.86 6.56 -2.94
CA ILE A 264 -3.15 7.69 -3.58
C ILE A 264 -3.84 8.08 -4.89
N GLN A 265 -4.22 7.11 -5.73
CA GLN A 265 -4.90 7.39 -6.99
C GLN A 265 -6.25 8.09 -6.74
N GLN A 266 -7.08 7.54 -5.86
CA GLN A 266 -8.38 8.13 -5.50
C GLN A 266 -8.23 9.54 -4.90
N HIS A 267 -7.24 9.76 -4.05
CA HIS A 267 -6.96 11.06 -3.45
C HIS A 267 -6.49 12.08 -4.49
N SER A 268 -5.60 11.67 -5.38
CA SER A 268 -5.08 12.51 -6.46
C SER A 268 -6.18 12.94 -7.44
N GLN A 269 -7.11 12.05 -7.79
CA GLN A 269 -8.28 12.38 -8.61
C GLN A 269 -9.17 13.42 -7.93
N LYS A 270 -9.42 13.29 -6.62
CA LYS A 270 -10.20 14.26 -5.85
C LYS A 270 -9.51 15.64 -5.79
N ILE A 271 -8.19 15.67 -5.58
CA ILE A 271 -7.39 16.91 -5.65
C ILE A 271 -7.58 17.59 -6.99
N VAL A 272 -7.45 16.84 -8.09
CA VAL A 272 -7.60 17.36 -9.45
C VAL A 272 -9.02 17.90 -9.71
N ALA A 273 -10.05 17.19 -9.23
CA ALA A 273 -11.43 17.65 -9.32
C ALA A 273 -11.66 18.98 -8.58
N GLN A 274 -11.06 19.17 -7.40
CA GLN A 274 -11.10 20.43 -6.67
C GLN A 274 -10.42 21.56 -7.45
N LEU A 275 -9.22 21.31 -7.99
CA LEU A 275 -8.48 22.29 -8.79
C LEU A 275 -9.25 22.71 -10.05
N LEU A 276 -9.91 21.77 -10.75
CA LEU A 276 -10.73 22.05 -11.93
C LEU A 276 -11.96 22.90 -11.60
N SER A 277 -12.53 22.73 -10.40
CA SER A 277 -13.66 23.56 -9.95
C SER A 277 -13.25 24.86 -9.29
N GLY A 278 -11.97 25.24 -9.34
CA GLY A 278 -11.45 26.46 -8.71
C GLY A 278 -11.49 26.45 -7.19
N LYS A 279 -11.65 25.27 -6.58
CA LYS A 279 -11.69 25.10 -5.13
C LYS A 279 -10.29 24.78 -4.60
N HIS A 280 -10.11 25.01 -3.28
CA HIS A 280 -8.88 24.62 -2.59
C HIS A 280 -8.68 23.09 -2.68
N PRO A 281 -7.48 22.58 -3.04
CA PRO A 281 -7.24 21.16 -3.33
C PRO A 281 -7.21 20.24 -2.10
N ARG A 282 -7.49 20.74 -0.91
CA ARG A 282 -7.59 19.91 0.29
C ARG A 282 -8.82 19.02 0.23
N VAL A 283 -8.61 17.71 0.32
CA VAL A 283 -9.66 16.70 0.26
C VAL A 283 -10.07 16.27 1.67
N ALA A 284 -11.37 16.13 1.89
CA ALA A 284 -11.91 15.61 3.15
C ALA A 284 -11.45 14.17 3.40
N ASN A 285 -11.40 13.79 4.67
CA ASN A 285 -11.11 12.42 5.08
C ASN A 285 -12.16 11.45 4.56
N ALA A 286 -11.78 10.19 4.43
CA ALA A 286 -12.73 9.09 4.28
C ALA A 286 -13.70 9.05 5.49
N PRO A 287 -14.89 8.44 5.35
CA PRO A 287 -15.83 8.29 6.46
C PRO A 287 -15.15 7.70 7.70
N ALA A 288 -15.40 8.29 8.87
CA ALA A 288 -14.74 7.95 10.14
C ALA A 288 -14.85 6.46 10.53
N ARG A 289 -15.92 5.78 10.07
CA ARG A 289 -16.12 4.36 10.33
C ARG A 289 -15.00 3.46 9.80
N PHE A 290 -14.40 3.80 8.64
CA PHE A 290 -13.29 3.01 8.09
C PHE A 290 -12.04 3.13 8.95
N HIS A 291 -11.76 4.33 9.43
CA HIS A 291 -10.67 4.52 10.39
C HIS A 291 -10.94 3.74 11.69
N PHE A 292 -12.19 3.73 12.17
CA PHE A 292 -12.57 2.95 13.35
C PHE A 292 -12.36 1.43 13.12
N TYR A 293 -12.76 0.90 11.97
CA TYR A 293 -12.54 -0.51 11.64
C TYR A 293 -11.05 -0.86 11.59
N ASP A 294 -10.23 0.02 11.01
CA ASP A 294 -8.78 -0.14 10.98
C ASP A 294 -8.21 -0.14 12.42
N SER A 295 -8.66 0.79 13.28
CA SER A 295 -8.17 0.88 14.64
C SER A 295 -8.54 -0.35 15.49
N VAL A 296 -9.72 -0.89 15.29
CA VAL A 296 -10.15 -2.13 15.98
C VAL A 296 -9.30 -3.33 15.57
N LEU A 297 -9.04 -3.51 14.26
CA LEU A 297 -8.18 -4.59 13.81
C LEU A 297 -6.75 -4.44 14.32
N LEU A 298 -6.17 -3.24 14.21
CA LEU A 298 -4.82 -2.96 14.70
C LEU A 298 -4.70 -3.21 16.21
N GLU A 299 -5.73 -2.88 16.99
CA GLU A 299 -5.78 -3.15 18.43
C GLU A 299 -5.82 -4.65 18.73
N VAL A 300 -6.61 -5.45 17.98
CA VAL A 300 -6.63 -6.92 18.09
C VAL A 300 -5.22 -7.49 17.83
N LEU A 301 -4.54 -7.02 16.78
CA LEU A 301 -3.19 -7.48 16.42
C LEU A 301 -2.15 -7.04 17.47
N ARG A 302 -2.23 -5.79 17.94
CA ARG A 302 -1.31 -5.25 18.96
C ARG A 302 -1.38 -6.00 20.28
N GLN A 303 -2.59 -6.29 20.74
CA GLN A 303 -2.82 -7.04 21.97
C GLN A 303 -2.57 -8.54 21.81
N ASN A 304 -2.38 -9.02 20.58
CA ASN A 304 -2.33 -10.45 20.24
C ASN A 304 -3.53 -11.23 20.85
N SER A 305 -4.68 -10.58 20.95
CA SER A 305 -5.90 -11.15 21.54
C SER A 305 -6.56 -12.20 20.65
N LEU A 306 -6.20 -12.19 19.37
CA LEU A 306 -6.49 -13.20 18.37
C LEU A 306 -5.34 -13.19 17.36
N PRO A 307 -4.73 -14.35 17.05
CA PRO A 307 -3.69 -14.44 16.03
C PRO A 307 -4.16 -13.90 14.67
N GLY A 308 -3.32 -13.07 14.02
CA GLY A 308 -3.72 -12.44 12.78
C GLY A 308 -4.07 -13.44 11.67
N HIS A 309 -3.36 -14.58 11.58
CA HIS A 309 -3.66 -15.61 10.60
C HIS A 309 -5.08 -16.20 10.80
N GLU A 310 -5.60 -16.28 12.03
CA GLU A 310 -6.96 -16.73 12.31
C GLU A 310 -8.01 -15.70 11.88
N VAL A 311 -7.71 -14.39 12.08
CA VAL A 311 -8.57 -13.28 11.62
C VAL A 311 -8.76 -13.37 10.10
N PHE A 312 -7.66 -13.42 9.35
CA PHE A 312 -7.71 -13.46 7.88
C PHE A 312 -8.27 -14.78 7.36
N THR A 313 -7.95 -15.91 8.01
CA THR A 313 -8.55 -17.21 7.67
C THR A 313 -10.07 -17.18 7.83
N THR A 314 -10.57 -16.63 8.94
CA THR A 314 -12.01 -16.48 9.18
C THR A 314 -12.66 -15.58 8.15
N LEU A 315 -12.00 -14.45 7.85
CA LEU A 315 -12.47 -13.47 6.87
C LEU A 315 -12.70 -14.12 5.49
N PHE A 316 -11.70 -14.83 4.94
CA PHE A 316 -11.78 -15.46 3.62
C PHE A 316 -12.57 -16.79 3.60
N ARG A 317 -12.69 -17.46 4.74
CA ARG A 317 -13.54 -18.67 4.87
C ARG A 317 -15.02 -18.33 4.78
N LYS A 318 -15.46 -17.30 5.52
CA LYS A 318 -16.88 -17.00 5.71
C LYS A 318 -17.44 -15.98 4.71
N ASN A 319 -16.60 -15.28 3.98
CA ASN A 319 -17.04 -14.24 3.06
C ASN A 319 -16.62 -14.52 1.62
N LYS A 320 -17.39 -13.99 0.66
CA LYS A 320 -16.97 -13.91 -0.74
C LYS A 320 -15.83 -12.89 -0.89
N PRO A 321 -14.88 -13.10 -1.82
CA PRO A 321 -13.75 -12.21 -1.96
C PRO A 321 -14.12 -10.77 -2.39
N GLN A 322 -15.10 -10.60 -3.27
CA GLN A 322 -15.46 -9.28 -3.77
C GLN A 322 -15.93 -8.30 -2.67
N PRO A 323 -16.88 -8.68 -1.75
CA PRO A 323 -17.20 -7.85 -0.59
C PRO A 323 -16.01 -7.55 0.31
N VAL A 324 -15.09 -8.52 0.51
CA VAL A 324 -13.89 -8.32 1.32
C VAL A 324 -12.97 -7.28 0.66
N LEU A 325 -12.72 -7.41 -0.64
CA LEU A 325 -11.90 -6.44 -1.38
C LEU A 325 -12.51 -5.03 -1.39
N ALA A 326 -13.85 -4.94 -1.53
CA ALA A 326 -14.56 -3.66 -1.41
C ALA A 326 -14.42 -3.04 0.00
N PHE A 327 -14.52 -3.88 1.05
CA PHE A 327 -14.34 -3.47 2.44
C PHE A 327 -12.92 -2.93 2.68
N LEU A 328 -11.90 -3.64 2.20
CA LEU A 328 -10.51 -3.24 2.31
C LEU A 328 -10.18 -1.97 1.48
N ASN A 329 -10.93 -1.69 0.41
CA ASN A 329 -10.81 -0.46 -0.38
C ASN A 329 -11.65 0.72 0.17
N ASN A 330 -12.28 0.58 1.36
CA ASN A 330 -13.20 1.59 1.91
C ASN A 330 -14.36 1.94 0.96
N ALA A 331 -14.79 0.98 0.14
CA ALA A 331 -15.81 1.13 -0.90
C ALA A 331 -17.03 0.23 -0.67
N SER A 332 -17.19 -0.30 0.54
CA SER A 332 -18.32 -1.15 0.93
C SER A 332 -19.52 -0.34 1.45
N SER A 333 -20.71 -0.93 1.39
CA SER A 333 -21.92 -0.40 2.01
C SER A 333 -22.03 -0.86 3.47
N LEU A 334 -22.75 -0.09 4.30
CA LEU A 334 -23.00 -0.45 5.71
C LEU A 334 -23.55 -1.88 5.91
N PRO A 335 -24.53 -2.37 5.12
CA PRO A 335 -24.99 -3.76 5.26
C PRO A 335 -23.89 -4.80 4.95
N THR A 336 -23.01 -4.50 3.97
CA THR A 336 -21.88 -5.37 3.65
C THR A 336 -20.85 -5.37 4.79
N GLU A 337 -20.55 -4.20 5.34
CA GLU A 337 -19.64 -4.01 6.47
C GLU A 337 -20.15 -4.80 7.70
N ALA A 338 -21.43 -4.62 8.07
CA ALA A 338 -22.05 -5.34 9.18
C ALA A 338 -21.99 -6.87 9.00
N ARG A 339 -22.26 -7.35 7.77
CA ARG A 339 -22.15 -8.79 7.45
C ARG A 339 -20.71 -9.30 7.64
N ILE A 340 -19.72 -8.60 7.12
CA ILE A 340 -18.31 -9.00 7.27
C ILE A 340 -17.91 -9.00 8.74
N ILE A 341 -18.22 -7.94 9.48
CA ILE A 341 -17.87 -7.81 10.89
C ILE A 341 -18.52 -8.91 11.72
N SER A 342 -19.78 -9.27 11.45
CA SER A 342 -20.48 -10.34 12.17
C SER A 342 -19.90 -11.75 11.95
N THR A 343 -19.05 -11.93 10.93
CA THR A 343 -18.36 -13.21 10.69
C THR A 343 -17.10 -13.39 11.54
N LEU A 344 -16.56 -12.30 12.08
CA LEU A 344 -15.34 -12.31 12.89
C LEU A 344 -15.62 -12.71 14.34
N PRO A 345 -14.64 -13.24 15.08
CA PRO A 345 -14.79 -13.58 16.49
C PRO A 345 -15.21 -12.37 17.33
N THR A 346 -16.40 -12.43 17.93
CA THR A 346 -17.05 -11.26 18.55
C THR A 346 -16.25 -10.72 19.73
N LEU A 347 -15.78 -11.56 20.64
CA LEU A 347 -15.23 -11.13 21.94
C LEU A 347 -13.92 -10.32 21.79
N PRO A 348 -12.90 -10.78 21.04
CA PRO A 348 -11.67 -9.99 20.82
C PRO A 348 -11.95 -8.65 20.14
N PHE A 349 -12.80 -8.64 19.12
CA PHE A 349 -13.13 -7.41 18.38
C PHE A 349 -13.97 -6.45 19.20
N LEU A 350 -14.91 -6.93 20.04
CA LEU A 350 -15.69 -6.08 20.93
C LEU A 350 -14.80 -5.41 22.01
N ARG A 351 -13.88 -6.17 22.62
CA ARG A 351 -12.92 -5.61 23.59
C ARG A 351 -12.04 -4.55 22.95
N ALA A 352 -11.50 -4.82 21.76
CA ALA A 352 -10.70 -3.87 21.01
C ALA A 352 -11.51 -2.60 20.63
N ALA A 353 -12.76 -2.77 20.21
CA ALA A 353 -13.65 -1.64 19.90
C ALA A 353 -13.92 -0.76 21.12
N LEU A 354 -14.21 -1.37 22.27
CA LEU A 354 -14.40 -0.62 23.53
C LEU A 354 -13.14 0.17 23.91
N HIS A 355 -11.94 -0.46 23.82
CA HIS A 355 -10.68 0.21 24.11
C HIS A 355 -10.39 1.41 23.18
N GLN A 356 -10.85 1.35 21.93
CA GLN A 356 -10.68 2.47 20.97
C GLN A 356 -11.70 3.60 21.18
N VAL A 357 -12.83 3.34 21.87
CA VAL A 357 -13.86 4.35 22.15
C VAL A 357 -13.60 5.02 23.51
N PHE A 358 -13.31 4.25 24.54
CA PHE A 358 -13.11 4.71 25.93
C PHE A 358 -11.63 4.77 26.31
#